data_465550ed80b65c11a8e88c34dfd9855a
#
_entry.id   465550ed80b65c11a8e88c34dfd9855a
#
_cell.length_a   1.000
_cell.length_b   1.000
_cell.length_c   1.000
_cell.angle_alpha   90.00
_cell.angle_beta   90.00
_cell.angle_gamma   90.00
#
_symmetry.space_group_name_H-M   'P 1'
#
loop_
_entity.id
_entity.type
_entity.pdbx_description
1 polymer ?
#
loop_
_entity_poly.entity_id
_entity_poly.type
_entity_poly.pdbx_seq_one_letter_code
_entity_poly.pdbx_strand_id
1 'polypeptide(L)'
;ADTGATAGIVHYSSPDWQSAPYCDERWVGARLLRSDQQAADMAAADSLLPANIGALPETRVLRDVRNRLWNVADPRGICDQVTIKLNRVKGIKRFTYRFRPSKGRRHWNNACDMLRRDVHTPLPLAFYESPVQPGINESWYLCQFVPAALSARDVYAAFRDGADQYLGRDKETWFELLSGFVCNMHNKQVVHRDLSAGNLLLEPLPDGSIRPQAIDIGRAWIWSGPGSRVRDRHRLLDLIRIAYKLDWEDRLRFISCYESHLGRALTPLWRLPFLYYDSKQALKKSLKGKRRAKKRRE
;
A
#
# COMPACT_ATOMS: atom_id res chain seq x y z
N ALA A 1 28.65 -11.47 -4.27
CA ALA A 1 28.81 -12.11 -2.95
C ALA A 1 27.54 -11.84 -2.16
N ASP A 2 26.77 -12.90 -1.93
CA ASP A 2 25.55 -12.82 -1.12
C ASP A 2 25.98 -12.67 0.34
N THR A 3 26.10 -11.43 0.79
CA THR A 3 26.36 -11.16 2.20
C THR A 3 25.05 -11.43 2.93
N GLY A 4 25.09 -12.08 4.11
CA GLY A 4 23.89 -12.37 4.92
C GLY A 4 22.96 -11.17 5.17
N ALA A 5 23.43 -9.96 4.88
CA ALA A 5 22.68 -8.70 4.96
C ALA A 5 21.56 -8.59 3.91
N THR A 6 21.69 -9.23 2.74
CA THR A 6 20.67 -9.21 1.67
C THR A 6 19.69 -10.38 1.77
N ALA A 7 19.91 -11.31 2.69
CA ALA A 7 19.02 -12.43 2.90
C ALA A 7 17.56 -11.98 3.17
N GLY A 8 16.60 -12.63 2.52
CA GLY A 8 15.17 -12.31 2.67
C GLY A 8 14.70 -11.07 1.90
N ILE A 9 15.52 -10.50 1.02
CA ILE A 9 15.09 -9.51 0.03
C ILE A 9 14.48 -10.26 -1.16
N VAL A 10 13.26 -9.90 -1.52
CA VAL A 10 12.61 -10.47 -2.70
C VAL A 10 13.19 -9.84 -3.96
N HIS A 11 13.67 -10.67 -4.88
CA HIS A 11 14.12 -10.26 -6.20
C HIS A 11 12.93 -10.23 -7.15
N TYR A 12 12.79 -9.16 -7.94
CA TYR A 12 11.77 -9.04 -8.97
C TYR A 12 12.41 -9.06 -10.35
N SER A 13 11.83 -9.80 -11.27
CA SER A 13 12.25 -9.85 -12.66
C SER A 13 11.02 -10.00 -13.56
N SER A 14 11.01 -9.23 -14.63
CA SER A 14 10.04 -9.29 -15.72
C SER A 14 10.75 -8.92 -17.03
N PRO A 15 10.10 -8.97 -18.20
CA PRO A 15 10.72 -8.54 -19.46
C PRO A 15 11.27 -7.11 -19.39
N ASP A 16 10.57 -6.20 -18.74
CA ASP A 16 10.91 -4.78 -18.69
C ASP A 16 11.75 -4.40 -17.46
N TRP A 17 11.74 -5.21 -16.40
CA TRP A 17 12.28 -4.85 -15.09
C TRP A 17 13.13 -5.92 -14.46
N GLN A 18 14.22 -5.50 -13.83
CA GLN A 18 15.04 -6.37 -13.00
C GLN A 18 15.42 -5.65 -11.70
N SER A 19 15.28 -6.34 -10.59
CA SER A 19 15.80 -5.84 -9.32
C SER A 19 17.25 -6.20 -9.12
N ALA A 20 18.05 -5.23 -8.63
CA ALA A 20 19.43 -5.44 -8.23
C ALA A 20 19.57 -5.20 -6.72
N PRO A 21 20.29 -6.07 -5.99
CA PRO A 21 20.61 -5.82 -4.60
C PRO A 21 21.56 -4.63 -4.47
N TYR A 22 21.46 -3.92 -3.36
CA TYR A 22 22.36 -2.85 -2.99
C TYR A 22 22.91 -3.07 -1.58
N CYS A 23 24.22 -2.87 -1.42
CA CYS A 23 24.88 -2.97 -0.12
C CYS A 23 26.11 -2.07 -0.10
N ASP A 24 26.16 -1.18 0.87
CA ASP A 24 27.37 -0.42 1.24
C ASP A 24 27.58 -0.46 2.76
N GLU A 25 28.47 0.36 3.30
CA GLU A 25 28.76 0.44 4.73
C GLU A 25 27.58 0.95 5.57
N ARG A 26 26.67 1.73 4.96
CA ARG A 26 25.57 2.42 5.65
C ARG A 26 24.21 1.84 5.34
N TRP A 27 24.02 1.28 4.14
CA TRP A 27 22.73 0.88 3.65
C TRP A 27 22.72 -0.49 2.99
N VAL A 28 21.68 -1.25 3.26
CA VAL A 28 21.33 -2.46 2.52
C VAL A 28 19.96 -2.25 1.90
N GLY A 29 19.75 -2.75 0.69
CA GLY A 29 18.48 -2.57 0.00
C GLY A 29 18.41 -3.28 -1.34
N ALA A 30 17.49 -2.80 -2.16
CA ALA A 30 17.34 -3.20 -3.56
C ALA A 30 16.84 -2.03 -4.39
N ARG A 31 17.14 -2.08 -5.67
CA ARG A 31 16.75 -1.11 -6.69
C ARG A 31 16.08 -1.82 -7.85
N LEU A 32 15.08 -1.21 -8.42
CA LEU A 32 14.48 -1.66 -9.68
C LEU A 32 15.12 -0.92 -10.84
N LEU A 33 15.53 -1.65 -11.86
CA LEU A 33 16.21 -1.15 -13.04
C LEU A 33 15.45 -1.61 -14.28
N ARG A 34 15.45 -0.82 -15.34
CA ARG A 34 14.98 -1.26 -16.66
C ARG A 34 15.92 -2.34 -17.21
N SER A 35 15.36 -3.38 -17.78
CA SER A 35 16.16 -4.53 -18.26
C SER A 35 17.14 -4.15 -19.38
N ASP A 36 16.78 -3.18 -20.22
CA ASP A 36 17.55 -2.67 -21.35
C ASP A 36 18.50 -1.51 -21.02
N GLN A 37 18.41 -0.90 -19.84
CA GLN A 37 19.16 0.30 -19.43
C GLN A 37 19.81 0.19 -18.05
N GLN A 38 20.17 -1.00 -17.63
CA GLN A 38 20.62 -1.28 -16.25
C GLN A 38 21.78 -0.39 -15.79
N ALA A 39 22.80 -0.18 -16.62
CA ALA A 39 23.97 0.63 -16.25
C ALA A 39 23.62 2.11 -16.04
N ALA A 40 22.80 2.68 -16.92
CA ALA A 40 22.34 4.07 -16.80
C ALA A 40 21.43 4.25 -15.59
N ASP A 41 20.48 3.35 -15.37
CA ASP A 41 19.59 3.37 -14.22
C ASP A 41 20.35 3.19 -12.91
N MET A 42 21.38 2.35 -12.87
CA MET A 42 22.22 2.15 -11.68
C MET A 42 22.97 3.43 -11.31
N ALA A 43 23.60 4.08 -12.27
CA ALA A 43 24.33 5.34 -12.06
C ALA A 43 23.40 6.46 -11.57
N ALA A 44 22.22 6.63 -12.20
CA ALA A 44 21.27 7.65 -11.81
C ALA A 44 20.59 7.33 -10.47
N ALA A 45 20.45 6.06 -10.09
CA ALA A 45 19.85 5.63 -8.83
C ALA A 45 20.68 6.05 -7.60
N ASP A 46 21.94 6.39 -7.75
CA ASP A 46 22.78 6.88 -6.63
C ASP A 46 22.29 8.22 -6.08
N SER A 47 21.63 9.05 -6.89
CA SER A 47 20.99 10.29 -6.40
C SER A 47 19.77 10.03 -5.53
N LEU A 48 19.18 8.83 -5.61
CA LEU A 48 18.06 8.36 -4.77
C LEU A 48 18.51 7.61 -3.50
N LEU A 49 19.82 7.55 -3.22
CA LEU A 49 20.32 7.05 -1.94
C LEU A 49 19.87 7.96 -0.78
N PRO A 50 19.63 7.41 0.43
CA PRO A 50 19.27 8.19 1.60
C PRO A 50 20.21 9.37 1.90
N ALA A 51 21.50 9.24 1.58
CA ALA A 51 22.50 10.29 1.76
C ALA A 51 22.34 11.44 0.76
N ASN A 52 21.85 11.16 -0.45
CA ASN A 52 21.83 12.10 -1.58
C ASN A 52 20.43 12.68 -1.83
N ILE A 53 19.38 11.95 -1.43
CA ILE A 53 17.98 12.29 -1.73
C ILE A 53 17.56 13.65 -1.17
N GLY A 54 18.19 14.11 -0.09
CA GLY A 54 17.96 15.43 0.49
C GLY A 54 18.44 16.61 -0.38
N ALA A 55 19.30 16.35 -1.36
CA ALA A 55 19.76 17.35 -2.33
C ALA A 55 18.78 17.52 -3.51
N LEU A 56 17.86 16.59 -3.71
CA LEU A 56 16.87 16.67 -4.78
C LEU A 56 15.75 17.65 -4.41
N PRO A 57 15.32 18.52 -5.34
CA PRO A 57 14.21 19.42 -5.11
C PRO A 57 12.92 18.65 -4.78
N GLU A 58 12.29 19.00 -3.68
CA GLU A 58 10.99 18.44 -3.31
C GLU A 58 9.89 19.04 -4.19
N THR A 59 9.23 18.24 -4.98
CA THR A 59 8.12 18.72 -5.83
C THR A 59 6.82 18.85 -5.04
N ARG A 60 6.61 17.97 -4.04
CA ARG A 60 5.42 17.98 -3.19
C ARG A 60 5.66 17.26 -1.89
N VAL A 61 5.29 17.86 -0.76
CA VAL A 61 5.22 17.19 0.54
C VAL A 61 3.79 16.68 0.76
N LEU A 62 3.64 15.36 0.84
CA LEU A 62 2.33 14.71 1.01
C LEU A 62 1.99 14.56 2.51
N ARG A 63 3.00 14.35 3.33
CA ARG A 63 2.84 14.18 4.79
C ARG A 63 4.17 14.41 5.50
N ASP A 64 4.14 15.19 6.57
CA ASP A 64 5.30 15.40 7.45
C ASP A 64 4.87 15.35 8.92
N VAL A 65 4.69 14.15 9.45
CA VAL A 65 4.32 13.93 10.86
C VAL A 65 5.30 12.92 11.48
N ARG A 66 4.86 11.69 11.67
CA ARG A 66 5.68 10.61 12.24
C ARG A 66 6.57 9.92 11.19
N ASN A 67 6.02 9.75 10.01
CA ASN A 67 6.72 9.27 8.82
C ASN A 67 6.62 10.39 7.78
N ARG A 68 7.73 10.71 7.16
CA ARG A 68 7.74 11.71 6.09
C ARG A 68 7.41 11.04 4.76
N LEU A 69 6.58 11.69 3.96
CA LEU A 69 6.17 11.25 2.63
C LEU A 69 6.22 12.47 1.70
N TRP A 70 7.06 12.42 0.68
CA TRP A 70 7.21 13.50 -0.29
C TRP A 70 7.58 12.95 -1.66
N ASN A 71 7.51 13.81 -2.67
CA ASN A 71 7.86 13.49 -4.04
C ASN A 71 9.09 14.26 -4.49
N VAL A 72 9.87 13.65 -5.37
CA VAL A 72 10.95 14.25 -6.14
C VAL A 72 10.81 13.82 -7.60
N ALA A 73 11.42 14.58 -8.53
CA ALA A 73 11.55 14.12 -9.91
C ALA A 73 12.38 12.82 -9.96
N ASP A 74 12.02 11.88 -10.84
CA ASP A 74 12.85 10.66 -11.00
C ASP A 74 14.07 10.95 -11.84
N PRO A 75 15.30 10.90 -11.28
CA PRO A 75 16.52 11.16 -12.02
C PRO A 75 16.83 10.12 -13.11
N ARG A 76 16.16 8.96 -13.07
CA ARG A 76 16.30 7.88 -14.06
C ARG A 76 15.33 8.02 -15.22
N GLY A 77 14.28 8.84 -15.08
CA GLY A 77 13.21 8.96 -16.07
C GLY A 77 12.37 7.69 -16.24
N ILE A 78 12.32 6.84 -15.22
CA ILE A 78 11.41 5.67 -15.18
C ILE A 78 9.96 6.13 -15.02
N CYS A 79 9.76 7.15 -14.23
CA CYS A 79 8.49 7.81 -14.02
C CYS A 79 8.71 9.32 -13.83
N ASP A 80 7.66 10.12 -13.91
CA ASP A 80 7.78 11.58 -13.72
C ASP A 80 8.27 11.93 -12.32
N GLN A 81 7.72 11.27 -11.32
CA GLN A 81 8.03 11.52 -9.91
C GLN A 81 8.14 10.23 -9.10
N VAL A 82 9.05 10.25 -8.15
CA VAL A 82 9.23 9.21 -7.14
C VAL A 82 8.59 9.67 -5.84
N THR A 83 7.75 8.84 -5.26
CA THR A 83 7.26 9.00 -3.91
C THR A 83 8.21 8.35 -2.92
N ILE A 84 8.71 9.13 -1.98
CA ILE A 84 9.67 8.70 -0.96
C ILE A 84 8.95 8.58 0.38
N LYS A 85 9.06 7.42 1.00
CA LYS A 85 8.48 7.12 2.32
C LYS A 85 9.60 6.83 3.31
N LEU A 86 9.92 7.81 4.15
CA LEU A 86 10.85 7.65 5.26
C LEU A 86 10.09 7.15 6.49
N ASN A 87 10.43 5.95 6.94
CA ASN A 87 9.86 5.34 8.13
C ASN A 87 10.84 5.42 9.29
N ARG A 88 10.44 6.08 10.38
CA ARG A 88 11.21 6.18 11.62
C ARG A 88 10.53 5.42 12.74
N VAL A 89 11.28 4.60 13.45
CA VAL A 89 10.79 3.85 14.63
C VAL A 89 11.18 4.63 15.88
N LYS A 90 10.17 5.02 16.70
CA LYS A 90 10.37 5.77 17.95
C LYS A 90 9.88 4.98 19.17
N GLY A 91 10.54 5.18 20.32
CA GLY A 91 10.12 4.66 21.61
C GLY A 91 10.23 3.14 21.76
N ILE A 92 9.46 2.56 22.69
CA ILE A 92 9.46 1.13 23.06
C ILE A 92 9.30 0.18 21.86
N LYS A 93 8.70 0.66 20.78
CA LYS A 93 8.57 -0.13 19.54
C LYS A 93 9.91 -0.48 18.90
N ARG A 94 11.01 0.22 19.23
CA ARG A 94 12.36 -0.13 18.76
C ARG A 94 12.73 -1.56 19.15
N PHE A 95 12.35 -1.98 20.35
CA PHE A 95 12.65 -3.34 20.83
C PHE A 95 11.91 -4.42 20.05
N THR A 96 10.61 -4.25 19.77
CA THR A 96 9.81 -5.23 19.02
C THR A 96 10.16 -5.30 17.55
N TYR A 97 10.74 -4.22 16.99
CA TYR A 97 11.17 -4.18 15.59
C TYR A 97 12.55 -4.81 15.36
N ARG A 98 13.29 -5.12 16.43
CA ARG A 98 14.60 -5.80 16.35
C ARG A 98 14.54 -7.16 15.65
N PHE A 99 13.39 -7.85 15.75
CA PHE A 99 13.18 -9.20 15.23
C PHE A 99 12.29 -9.23 13.97
N ARG A 100 12.05 -8.08 13.36
CA ARG A 100 11.19 -7.98 12.17
C ARG A 100 11.90 -7.22 11.06
N PRO A 101 11.69 -7.62 9.79
CA PRO A 101 12.16 -6.82 8.67
C PRO A 101 11.69 -5.37 8.78
N SER A 102 12.48 -4.44 8.29
CA SER A 102 12.14 -3.01 8.29
C SER A 102 10.81 -2.76 7.56
N LYS A 103 10.22 -1.61 7.77
CA LYS A 103 9.04 -1.24 7.00
C LYS A 103 9.34 -1.07 5.52
N GLY A 104 10.51 -0.52 5.17
CA GLY A 104 10.97 -0.38 3.80
C GLY A 104 11.06 -1.75 3.11
N ARG A 105 11.76 -2.71 3.73
CA ARG A 105 11.89 -4.08 3.22
C ARG A 105 10.54 -4.76 3.05
N ARG A 106 9.62 -4.63 3.99
CA ARG A 106 8.28 -5.22 3.88
C ARG A 106 7.46 -4.61 2.75
N HIS A 107 7.54 -3.29 2.53
CA HIS A 107 6.87 -2.67 1.39
C HIS A 107 7.45 -3.19 0.08
N TRP A 108 8.78 -3.23 -0.03
CA TRP A 108 9.47 -3.76 -1.21
C TRP A 108 9.07 -5.21 -1.51
N ASN A 109 9.24 -6.10 -0.53
CA ASN A 109 8.93 -7.52 -0.71
C ASN A 109 7.47 -7.74 -1.10
N ASN A 110 6.54 -7.07 -0.40
CA ASN A 110 5.12 -7.19 -0.70
C ASN A 110 4.77 -6.61 -2.08
N ALA A 111 5.38 -5.49 -2.49
CA ALA A 111 5.17 -4.92 -3.82
C ALA A 111 5.65 -5.88 -4.92
N CYS A 112 6.86 -6.41 -4.80
CA CYS A 112 7.41 -7.38 -5.74
C CYS A 112 6.53 -8.64 -5.85
N ASP A 113 6.08 -9.17 -4.71
CA ASP A 113 5.23 -10.35 -4.70
C ASP A 113 3.82 -10.08 -5.25
N MET A 114 3.26 -8.89 -5.02
CA MET A 114 1.99 -8.47 -5.61
C MET A 114 2.11 -8.34 -7.12
N LEU A 115 3.14 -7.68 -7.63
CA LEU A 115 3.37 -7.52 -9.08
C LEU A 115 3.57 -8.87 -9.77
N ARG A 116 4.31 -9.81 -9.17
CA ARG A 116 4.45 -11.19 -9.69
C ARG A 116 3.12 -11.92 -9.82
N ARG A 117 2.13 -11.54 -9.01
CA ARG A 117 0.78 -12.09 -9.00
C ARG A 117 -0.20 -11.25 -9.81
N ASP A 118 0.30 -10.26 -10.55
CA ASP A 118 -0.52 -9.32 -11.30
C ASP A 118 -1.60 -8.66 -10.40
N VAL A 119 -1.20 -8.25 -9.21
CA VAL A 119 -1.97 -7.41 -8.30
C VAL A 119 -1.35 -6.02 -8.30
N HIS A 120 -2.07 -5.04 -8.82
CA HIS A 120 -1.54 -3.71 -9.04
C HIS A 120 -1.22 -2.96 -7.74
N THR A 121 -0.02 -2.41 -7.69
CA THR A 121 0.49 -1.47 -6.70
C THR A 121 1.46 -0.53 -7.41
N PRO A 122 1.70 0.70 -6.92
CA PRO A 122 2.73 1.56 -7.52
C PRO A 122 4.06 0.83 -7.64
N LEU A 123 4.73 1.00 -8.78
CA LEU A 123 5.98 0.31 -9.08
C LEU A 123 7.01 0.56 -7.97
N PRO A 124 7.54 -0.47 -7.29
CA PRO A 124 8.59 -0.30 -6.29
C PRO A 124 9.90 0.07 -6.97
N LEU A 125 10.49 1.20 -6.64
CA LEU A 125 11.70 1.70 -7.30
C LEU A 125 12.96 1.41 -6.51
N ALA A 126 12.90 1.48 -5.18
CA ALA A 126 13.99 1.11 -4.29
C ALA A 126 13.51 0.97 -2.84
N PHE A 127 14.30 0.30 -2.02
CA PHE A 127 14.24 0.47 -0.57
C PHE A 127 15.65 0.44 0.01
N TYR A 128 15.82 1.06 1.19
CA TYR A 128 17.06 1.06 1.94
C TYR A 128 16.78 0.93 3.43
N GLU A 129 17.64 0.19 4.13
CA GLU A 129 17.62 0.04 5.59
C GLU A 129 19.05 -0.06 6.14
N SER A 130 19.24 0.19 7.42
CA SER A 130 20.55 0.05 8.06
C SER A 130 20.97 -1.43 8.10
N PRO A 131 22.20 -1.79 7.70
CA PRO A 131 22.70 -3.17 7.77
C PRO A 131 22.94 -3.65 9.20
N VAL A 132 23.27 -2.73 10.13
CA VAL A 132 23.67 -3.06 11.49
C VAL A 132 22.47 -3.45 12.37
N GLN A 133 21.33 -2.82 12.13
CA GLN A 133 20.11 -3.05 12.92
C GLN A 133 18.86 -2.92 12.04
N PRO A 134 18.58 -3.89 11.17
CA PRO A 134 17.40 -3.85 10.31
C PRO A 134 16.13 -3.70 11.16
N GLY A 135 15.31 -2.73 10.81
CA GLY A 135 14.02 -2.46 11.44
C GLY A 135 14.04 -1.61 12.72
N ILE A 136 15.20 -1.30 13.33
CA ILE A 136 15.27 -0.47 14.54
C ILE A 136 15.37 1.01 14.23
N ASN A 137 16.18 1.36 13.22
CA ASN A 137 16.44 2.74 12.85
C ASN A 137 15.41 3.22 11.82
N GLU A 138 15.86 3.94 10.84
CA GLU A 138 15.04 4.38 9.74
C GLU A 138 15.12 3.39 8.57
N SER A 139 14.05 3.33 7.80
CA SER A 139 14.00 2.63 6.53
C SER A 139 13.30 3.48 5.49
N TRP A 140 13.75 3.38 4.27
CA TRP A 140 13.30 4.13 3.13
C TRP A 140 12.60 3.21 2.15
N TYR A 141 11.49 3.65 1.60
CA TYR A 141 10.80 2.97 0.52
C TYR A 141 10.46 4.00 -0.55
N LEU A 142 10.85 3.72 -1.76
CA LEU A 142 10.67 4.55 -2.93
C LEU A 142 9.77 3.83 -3.92
N CYS A 143 8.74 4.50 -4.39
CA CYS A 143 7.85 3.95 -5.41
C CYS A 143 7.41 5.04 -6.39
N GLN A 144 6.89 4.61 -7.52
CA GLN A 144 6.29 5.49 -8.50
C GLN A 144 5.21 6.36 -7.85
N PHE A 145 5.22 7.63 -8.13
CA PHE A 145 4.07 8.49 -7.87
C PHE A 145 3.01 8.25 -8.95
N VAL A 146 1.77 7.99 -8.54
CA VAL A 146 0.65 7.80 -9.47
C VAL A 146 -0.03 9.15 -9.66
N PRO A 147 0.15 9.83 -10.83
CA PRO A 147 -0.39 11.16 -11.06
C PRO A 147 -1.92 11.10 -11.20
N ALA A 148 -2.57 12.20 -10.80
CA ALA A 148 -4.03 12.35 -10.89
C ALA A 148 -4.84 11.20 -10.24
N ALA A 149 -4.19 10.35 -9.45
CA ALA A 149 -4.88 9.28 -8.77
C ALA A 149 -5.84 9.84 -7.71
N LEU A 150 -7.06 9.37 -7.80
CA LEU A 150 -8.07 9.50 -6.76
C LEU A 150 -7.98 8.29 -5.83
N SER A 151 -8.77 8.28 -4.78
CA SER A 151 -8.90 7.10 -3.93
C SER A 151 -10.36 6.63 -3.89
N ALA A 152 -10.58 5.38 -3.50
CA ALA A 152 -11.94 4.90 -3.27
C ALA A 152 -12.69 5.75 -2.22
N ARG A 153 -11.96 6.48 -1.36
CA ARG A 153 -12.56 7.44 -0.42
C ARG A 153 -13.24 8.59 -1.13
N ASP A 154 -12.67 9.08 -2.23
CA ASP A 154 -13.22 10.20 -3.01
C ASP A 154 -14.50 9.77 -3.71
N VAL A 155 -14.52 8.54 -4.25
CA VAL A 155 -15.72 7.92 -4.83
C VAL A 155 -16.85 7.84 -3.77
N TYR A 156 -16.54 7.30 -2.59
CA TYR A 156 -17.54 7.19 -1.51
C TYR A 156 -18.02 8.56 -1.01
N ALA A 157 -17.14 9.56 -1.01
CA ALA A 157 -17.52 10.92 -0.63
C ALA A 157 -18.51 11.52 -1.64
N ALA A 158 -18.24 11.40 -2.95
CA ALA A 158 -19.12 11.91 -3.99
C ALA A 158 -20.54 11.35 -3.87
N PHE A 159 -20.70 10.04 -3.73
CA PHE A 159 -22.03 9.42 -3.59
C PHE A 159 -22.72 9.74 -2.27
N ARG A 160 -21.98 9.80 -1.17
CA ARG A 160 -22.54 10.24 0.12
C ARG A 160 -23.04 11.69 0.05
N ASP A 161 -22.36 12.54 -0.72
CA ASP A 161 -22.71 13.95 -0.88
C ASP A 161 -23.78 14.16 -1.97
N GLY A 162 -24.39 13.07 -2.49
CA GLY A 162 -25.58 13.07 -3.34
C GLY A 162 -25.33 13.03 -4.84
N ALA A 163 -24.12 12.72 -5.30
CA ALA A 163 -23.86 12.55 -6.72
C ALA A 163 -24.54 11.28 -7.27
N ASP A 164 -25.20 11.39 -8.42
CA ASP A 164 -25.72 10.23 -9.16
C ASP A 164 -24.62 9.48 -9.90
N GLN A 165 -23.60 10.22 -10.36
CA GLN A 165 -22.42 9.70 -11.05
C GLN A 165 -21.16 10.39 -10.57
N TYR A 166 -20.04 9.68 -10.62
CA TYR A 166 -18.71 10.21 -10.38
C TYR A 166 -17.76 9.76 -11.49
N LEU A 167 -17.10 10.69 -12.15
CA LEU A 167 -16.28 10.44 -13.35
C LEU A 167 -16.99 9.62 -14.42
N GLY A 168 -18.24 9.95 -14.69
CA GLY A 168 -19.07 9.30 -15.70
C GLY A 168 -19.52 7.87 -15.36
N ARG A 169 -19.37 7.43 -14.12
CA ARG A 169 -19.78 6.09 -13.63
C ARG A 169 -20.75 6.22 -12.48
N ASP A 170 -21.78 5.40 -12.48
CA ASP A 170 -22.71 5.27 -11.38
C ASP A 170 -22.09 4.46 -10.20
N LYS A 171 -22.81 4.42 -9.10
CA LYS A 171 -22.37 3.75 -7.87
C LYS A 171 -22.13 2.26 -8.07
N GLU A 172 -22.99 1.59 -8.82
CA GLU A 172 -22.88 0.15 -9.08
C GLU A 172 -21.61 -0.18 -9.86
N THR A 173 -21.35 0.55 -10.94
CA THR A 173 -20.11 0.41 -11.72
C THR A 173 -18.86 0.59 -10.87
N TRP A 174 -18.88 1.54 -9.92
CA TRP A 174 -17.77 1.71 -8.99
C TRP A 174 -17.64 0.55 -8.02
N PHE A 175 -18.74 0.04 -7.48
CA PHE A 175 -18.70 -1.09 -6.56
C PHE A 175 -18.23 -2.37 -7.26
N GLU A 176 -18.64 -2.61 -8.49
CA GLU A 176 -18.13 -3.70 -9.32
C GLU A 176 -16.61 -3.59 -9.52
N LEU A 177 -16.10 -2.42 -9.90
CA LEU A 177 -14.67 -2.21 -10.10
C LEU A 177 -13.86 -2.42 -8.81
N LEU A 178 -14.30 -1.81 -7.70
CA LEU A 178 -13.57 -1.85 -6.44
C LEU A 178 -13.63 -3.24 -5.81
N SER A 179 -14.81 -3.87 -5.77
CA SER A 179 -14.96 -5.20 -5.21
C SER A 179 -14.28 -6.27 -6.06
N GLY A 180 -14.30 -6.11 -7.38
CA GLY A 180 -13.58 -6.98 -8.33
C GLY A 180 -12.08 -6.95 -8.09
N PHE A 181 -11.48 -5.75 -7.91
CA PHE A 181 -10.07 -5.64 -7.55
C PHE A 181 -9.75 -6.34 -6.23
N VAL A 182 -10.56 -6.13 -5.19
CA VAL A 182 -10.35 -6.77 -3.87
C VAL A 182 -10.49 -8.28 -3.97
N CYS A 183 -11.48 -8.77 -4.72
CA CYS A 183 -11.67 -10.20 -4.94
C CYS A 183 -10.49 -10.83 -5.69
N ASN A 184 -10.03 -10.19 -6.78
CA ASN A 184 -8.85 -10.62 -7.53
C ASN A 184 -7.61 -10.69 -6.64
N MET A 185 -7.35 -9.65 -5.83
CA MET A 185 -6.25 -9.63 -4.86
C MET A 185 -6.32 -10.83 -3.91
N HIS A 186 -7.48 -11.10 -3.33
CA HIS A 186 -7.68 -12.24 -2.44
C HIS A 186 -7.53 -13.60 -3.15
N ASN A 187 -8.03 -13.73 -4.38
CA ASN A 187 -7.91 -14.95 -5.17
C ASN A 187 -6.45 -15.22 -5.54
N LYS A 188 -5.64 -14.17 -5.68
CA LYS A 188 -4.18 -14.24 -5.87
C LYS A 188 -3.42 -14.35 -4.54
N GLN A 189 -4.11 -14.70 -3.46
CA GLN A 189 -3.54 -15.02 -2.14
C GLN A 189 -2.90 -13.82 -1.43
N VAL A 190 -3.35 -12.61 -1.71
CA VAL A 190 -2.92 -11.39 -1.05
C VAL A 190 -4.05 -10.87 -0.17
N VAL A 191 -3.75 -10.58 1.11
CA VAL A 191 -4.64 -9.88 2.04
C VAL A 191 -3.90 -8.64 2.54
N HIS A 192 -4.46 -7.48 2.31
CA HIS A 192 -3.82 -6.20 2.60
C HIS A 192 -3.71 -5.91 4.10
N ARG A 193 -4.72 -6.32 4.89
CA ARG A 193 -4.84 -6.16 6.35
C ARG A 193 -4.99 -4.72 6.85
N ASP A 194 -4.93 -3.74 5.96
CA ASP A 194 -5.17 -2.33 6.28
C ASP A 194 -5.83 -1.59 5.09
N LEU A 195 -6.69 -2.29 4.34
CA LEU A 195 -7.33 -1.81 3.12
C LEU A 195 -8.44 -0.80 3.44
N SER A 196 -8.07 0.39 3.88
CA SER A 196 -9.04 1.49 3.93
C SER A 196 -9.31 2.04 2.53
N ALA A 197 -10.46 2.68 2.34
CA ALA A 197 -10.79 3.32 1.06
C ALA A 197 -9.72 4.32 0.57
N GLY A 198 -8.95 4.93 1.48
CA GLY A 198 -7.83 5.79 1.12
C GLY A 198 -6.54 5.06 0.74
N ASN A 199 -6.47 3.74 0.93
CA ASN A 199 -5.32 2.91 0.54
C ASN A 199 -5.56 2.15 -0.78
N LEU A 200 -6.66 2.46 -1.47
CA LEU A 200 -6.94 2.00 -2.81
C LEU A 200 -6.97 3.21 -3.73
N LEU A 201 -5.88 3.41 -4.48
CA LEU A 201 -5.78 4.45 -5.50
C LEU A 201 -6.49 4.01 -6.78
N LEU A 202 -6.97 4.98 -7.52
CA LEU A 202 -7.70 4.83 -8.77
C LEU A 202 -6.99 5.68 -9.82
N GLU A 203 -6.21 5.02 -10.67
CA GLU A 203 -5.43 5.68 -11.71
C GLU A 203 -6.26 5.77 -12.99
N PRO A 204 -6.56 6.97 -13.49
CA PRO A 204 -7.16 7.13 -14.80
C PRO A 204 -6.16 6.73 -15.88
N LEU A 205 -6.56 5.90 -16.82
CA LEU A 205 -5.74 5.52 -17.97
C LEU A 205 -6.15 6.30 -19.23
N PRO A 206 -5.25 6.41 -20.23
CA PRO A 206 -5.53 7.17 -21.46
C PRO A 206 -6.74 6.68 -22.26
N ASP A 207 -7.10 5.42 -22.14
CA ASP A 207 -8.28 4.80 -22.76
C ASP A 207 -9.60 5.08 -22.01
N GLY A 208 -9.54 5.89 -20.96
CA GLY A 208 -10.68 6.21 -20.09
C GLY A 208 -11.03 5.13 -19.06
N SER A 209 -10.29 4.02 -19.02
CA SER A 209 -10.45 3.03 -17.97
C SER A 209 -9.80 3.51 -16.65
N ILE A 210 -10.15 2.84 -15.55
CA ILE A 210 -9.57 3.11 -14.23
C ILE A 210 -8.83 1.88 -13.75
N ARG A 211 -7.59 2.06 -13.35
CA ARG A 211 -6.77 0.99 -12.77
C ARG A 211 -6.67 1.16 -11.25
N PRO A 212 -7.33 0.28 -10.46
CA PRO A 212 -7.15 0.28 -9.01
C PRO A 212 -5.76 -0.19 -8.63
N GLN A 213 -5.14 0.45 -7.63
CA GLN A 213 -3.82 0.11 -7.10
C GLN A 213 -3.82 0.17 -5.58
N ALA A 214 -3.36 -0.88 -4.92
CA ALA A 214 -3.23 -0.91 -3.47
C ALA A 214 -1.93 -0.21 -3.01
N ILE A 215 -2.03 0.69 -2.02
CA ILE A 215 -0.90 1.37 -1.39
C ILE A 215 -0.84 1.07 0.11
N ASP A 216 0.28 1.43 0.75
CA ASP A 216 0.58 1.17 2.17
C ASP A 216 0.55 -0.33 2.53
N ILE A 217 1.08 -1.13 1.64
CA ILE A 217 1.08 -2.60 1.63
C ILE A 217 2.04 -3.26 2.63
N GLY A 218 2.76 -2.49 3.44
CA GLY A 218 3.77 -3.02 4.40
C GLY A 218 3.21 -3.96 5.47
N ARG A 219 1.88 -4.13 5.55
CA ARG A 219 1.18 -5.09 6.42
C ARG A 219 0.57 -6.26 5.69
N ALA A 220 0.63 -6.28 4.37
CA ALA A 220 0.01 -7.33 3.60
C ALA A 220 0.54 -8.72 3.99
N TRP A 221 -0.34 -9.70 3.93
CA TRP A 221 0.01 -11.12 3.98
C TRP A 221 -0.12 -11.72 2.60
N ILE A 222 0.91 -12.43 2.19
CA ILE A 222 0.97 -13.11 0.91
C ILE A 222 1.31 -14.57 1.18
N TRP A 223 0.42 -15.47 0.77
CA TRP A 223 0.61 -16.90 0.94
C TRP A 223 1.20 -17.50 -0.34
N SER A 224 2.24 -18.29 -0.19
CA SER A 224 2.97 -18.91 -1.32
C SER A 224 2.93 -20.43 -1.32
N GLY A 225 2.26 -21.07 -0.37
CA GLY A 225 2.19 -22.52 -0.28
C GLY A 225 1.25 -23.17 -1.32
N PRO A 226 1.54 -24.38 -1.81
CA PRO A 226 0.63 -25.13 -2.67
C PRO A 226 -0.74 -25.30 -2.02
N GLY A 227 -1.82 -25.00 -2.74
CA GLY A 227 -3.19 -25.14 -2.24
C GLY A 227 -3.61 -24.11 -1.18
N SER A 228 -2.76 -23.10 -0.87
CA SER A 228 -3.15 -22.03 0.05
C SER A 228 -4.31 -21.24 -0.54
N ARG A 229 -5.33 -20.99 0.29
CA ARG A 229 -6.50 -20.20 -0.05
C ARG A 229 -6.76 -19.15 1.03
N VAL A 230 -7.12 -17.95 0.61
CA VAL A 230 -7.59 -16.92 1.53
C VAL A 230 -8.97 -17.32 2.05
N ARG A 231 -9.06 -17.64 3.35
CA ARG A 231 -10.32 -17.99 4.02
C ARG A 231 -11.17 -16.74 4.26
N ASP A 232 -12.49 -16.91 4.36
CA ASP A 232 -13.42 -15.77 4.54
C ASP A 232 -13.06 -14.86 5.70
N ARG A 233 -12.59 -15.41 6.83
CA ARG A 233 -12.11 -14.62 7.97
C ARG A 233 -10.99 -13.63 7.60
N HIS A 234 -10.15 -13.97 6.63
CA HIS A 234 -9.06 -13.09 6.16
C HIS A 234 -9.60 -12.08 5.12
N ARG A 235 -10.49 -12.52 4.22
CA ARG A 235 -11.19 -11.64 3.27
C ARG A 235 -11.94 -10.53 4.01
N LEU A 236 -12.62 -10.87 5.10
CA LEU A 236 -13.36 -9.93 5.94
C LEU A 236 -12.46 -8.87 6.60
N LEU A 237 -11.18 -9.14 6.85
CA LEU A 237 -10.25 -8.12 7.37
C LEU A 237 -10.15 -6.90 6.45
N ASP A 238 -10.16 -7.12 5.13
CA ASP A 238 -10.07 -6.05 4.14
C ASP A 238 -11.45 -5.50 3.79
N LEU A 239 -12.45 -6.36 3.59
CA LEU A 239 -13.82 -5.95 3.27
C LEU A 239 -14.41 -5.01 4.33
N ILE A 240 -14.22 -5.29 5.62
CA ILE A 240 -14.66 -4.43 6.72
C ILE A 240 -14.02 -3.04 6.63
N ARG A 241 -12.74 -2.96 6.27
CA ARG A 241 -12.01 -1.69 6.25
C ARG A 241 -12.33 -0.84 5.04
N ILE A 242 -12.43 -1.47 3.86
CA ILE A 242 -12.77 -0.73 2.64
C ILE A 242 -14.21 -0.25 2.66
N ALA A 243 -15.14 -1.05 3.17
CA ALA A 243 -16.56 -0.70 3.24
C ALA A 243 -16.97 0.06 4.52
N TYR A 244 -16.03 0.35 5.44
CA TYR A 244 -16.34 1.00 6.73
C TYR A 244 -17.06 2.35 6.60
N LYS A 245 -16.79 3.10 5.54
CA LYS A 245 -17.37 4.43 5.32
C LYS A 245 -18.72 4.42 4.61
N LEU A 246 -19.12 3.27 4.10
CA LEU A 246 -20.42 3.05 3.47
C LEU A 246 -21.49 2.87 4.54
N ASP A 247 -22.71 3.28 4.26
CA ASP A 247 -23.88 2.89 5.06
C ASP A 247 -24.21 1.39 4.87
N TRP A 248 -25.23 0.89 5.57
CA TRP A 248 -25.53 -0.55 5.51
C TRP A 248 -26.11 -1.00 4.17
N GLU A 249 -26.86 -0.17 3.49
CA GLU A 249 -27.39 -0.49 2.15
C GLU A 249 -26.25 -0.62 1.15
N ASP A 250 -25.36 0.35 1.11
CA ASP A 250 -24.20 0.33 0.23
C ASP A 250 -23.19 -0.78 0.61
N ARG A 251 -23.04 -1.13 1.90
CA ARG A 251 -22.26 -2.31 2.32
C ARG A 251 -22.83 -3.60 1.75
N LEU A 252 -24.14 -3.78 1.83
CA LEU A 252 -24.80 -4.96 1.27
C LEU A 252 -24.57 -5.07 -0.23
N ARG A 253 -24.73 -3.96 -0.97
CA ARG A 253 -24.44 -3.89 -2.41
C ARG A 253 -22.98 -4.23 -2.70
N PHE A 254 -22.04 -3.60 -2.01
CA PHE A 254 -20.60 -3.84 -2.19
C PHE A 254 -20.23 -5.32 -1.93
N ILE A 255 -20.78 -5.94 -0.87
CA ILE A 255 -20.54 -7.35 -0.57
C ILE A 255 -21.18 -8.25 -1.62
N SER A 256 -22.37 -7.90 -2.13
CA SER A 256 -23.03 -8.64 -3.23
C SER A 256 -22.18 -8.63 -4.50
N CYS A 257 -21.63 -7.48 -4.90
CA CYS A 257 -20.69 -7.39 -6.02
C CYS A 257 -19.43 -8.24 -5.77
N TYR A 258 -18.89 -8.20 -4.54
CA TYR A 258 -17.75 -9.03 -4.18
C TYR A 258 -18.04 -10.54 -4.27
N GLU A 259 -19.22 -10.98 -3.80
CA GLU A 259 -19.67 -12.38 -3.86
C GLU A 259 -19.90 -12.84 -5.31
N SER A 260 -20.40 -11.95 -6.19
CA SER A 260 -20.50 -12.20 -7.61
C SER A 260 -19.14 -12.48 -8.24
N HIS A 261 -18.12 -11.66 -7.95
CA HIS A 261 -16.74 -11.91 -8.41
C HIS A 261 -16.11 -13.16 -7.78
N LEU A 262 -16.49 -13.49 -6.55
CA LEU A 262 -16.00 -14.68 -5.84
C LEU A 262 -16.64 -15.98 -6.37
N GLY A 263 -17.80 -15.88 -7.02
CA GLY A 263 -18.60 -17.03 -7.50
C GLY A 263 -19.28 -17.84 -6.40
N ARG A 264 -19.34 -17.29 -5.17
CA ARG A 264 -20.03 -17.90 -4.04
C ARG A 264 -20.30 -16.87 -2.93
N ALA A 265 -21.27 -17.18 -2.07
CA ALA A 265 -21.49 -16.40 -0.88
C ALA A 265 -20.32 -16.50 0.13
N LEU A 266 -20.14 -15.45 0.91
CA LEU A 266 -19.29 -15.45 2.08
C LEU A 266 -19.98 -16.24 3.22
N THR A 267 -19.23 -16.49 4.32
CA THR A 267 -19.81 -17.09 5.52
C THR A 267 -21.09 -16.36 5.96
N PRO A 268 -22.17 -17.05 6.32
CA PRO A 268 -23.45 -16.41 6.71
C PRO A 268 -23.31 -15.38 7.85
N LEU A 269 -22.29 -15.55 8.70
CA LEU A 269 -22.03 -14.68 9.84
C LEU A 269 -21.16 -13.46 9.51
N TRP A 270 -20.93 -13.14 8.23
CA TRP A 270 -20.05 -12.06 7.81
C TRP A 270 -20.43 -10.67 8.35
N ARG A 271 -21.71 -10.47 8.72
CA ARG A 271 -22.19 -9.20 9.30
C ARG A 271 -21.66 -8.95 10.71
N LEU A 272 -21.40 -9.98 11.50
CA LEU A 272 -20.96 -9.85 12.90
C LEU A 272 -19.60 -9.13 13.03
N PRO A 273 -18.56 -9.47 12.27
CA PRO A 273 -17.31 -8.70 12.25
C PRO A 273 -17.47 -7.23 11.89
N PHE A 274 -18.40 -6.86 11.00
CA PHE A 274 -18.70 -5.47 10.67
C PHE A 274 -19.30 -4.72 11.88
N LEU A 275 -20.30 -5.30 12.54
CA LEU A 275 -20.92 -4.72 13.75
C LEU A 275 -19.88 -4.54 14.86
N TYR A 276 -19.04 -5.54 15.10
CA TYR A 276 -17.94 -5.44 16.05
C TYR A 276 -16.98 -4.31 15.71
N TYR A 277 -16.60 -4.19 14.44
CA TYR A 277 -15.68 -3.14 14.00
C TYR A 277 -16.29 -1.74 14.17
N ASP A 278 -17.57 -1.56 13.83
CA ASP A 278 -18.30 -0.30 14.01
C ASP A 278 -18.34 0.11 15.48
N SER A 279 -18.69 -0.82 16.38
CA SER A 279 -18.71 -0.60 17.84
C SER A 279 -17.32 -0.19 18.37
N LYS A 280 -16.26 -0.87 17.91
CA LYS A 280 -14.88 -0.55 18.27
C LYS A 280 -14.46 0.85 17.78
N GLN A 281 -14.88 1.26 16.59
CA GLN A 281 -14.56 2.59 16.06
C GLN A 281 -15.36 3.68 16.77
N ALA A 282 -16.63 3.43 17.12
CA ALA A 282 -17.45 4.33 17.90
C ALA A 282 -16.83 4.59 19.30
N LEU A 283 -16.41 3.53 19.98
CA LEU A 283 -15.70 3.64 21.26
C LEU A 283 -14.41 4.45 21.17
N LYS A 284 -13.59 4.21 20.13
CA LYS A 284 -12.37 5.01 19.91
C LYS A 284 -12.65 6.48 19.69
N LYS A 285 -13.72 6.83 18.96
CA LYS A 285 -14.12 8.23 18.73
C LYS A 285 -14.54 8.89 20.05
N SER A 286 -15.36 8.21 20.87
CA SER A 286 -15.80 8.68 22.18
C SER A 286 -14.59 8.97 23.10
N LEU A 287 -13.65 8.03 23.22
CA LEU A 287 -12.45 8.20 24.05
C LEU A 287 -11.55 9.35 23.57
N LYS A 288 -11.42 9.55 22.25
CA LYS A 288 -10.66 10.69 21.70
C LYS A 288 -11.36 12.00 21.96
N GLY A 289 -12.68 12.05 21.86
CA GLY A 289 -13.49 13.23 22.21
C GLY A 289 -13.28 13.64 23.66
N LYS A 290 -13.41 12.69 24.60
CA LYS A 290 -13.17 12.92 26.03
C LYS A 290 -11.76 13.45 26.33
N ARG A 291 -10.72 12.89 25.69
CA ARG A 291 -9.32 13.39 25.86
C ARG A 291 -9.12 14.78 25.32
N ARG A 292 -9.74 15.15 24.18
CA ARG A 292 -9.69 16.52 23.63
C ARG A 292 -10.42 17.52 24.49
N ALA A 293 -11.58 17.15 25.02
CA ALA A 293 -12.37 17.99 25.95
C ALA A 293 -11.60 18.24 27.25
N LYS A 294 -10.92 17.22 27.80
CA LYS A 294 -10.06 17.38 28.99
C LYS A 294 -8.90 18.35 28.73
N LYS A 295 -8.19 18.19 27.59
CA LYS A 295 -7.05 19.05 27.22
C LYS A 295 -7.42 20.50 26.88
N ARG A 296 -8.70 20.81 26.66
CA ARG A 296 -9.21 22.19 26.47
C ARG A 296 -9.62 22.84 27.79
N ARG A 297 -9.74 22.08 28.89
CA ARG A 297 -10.10 22.56 30.22
C ARG A 297 -8.87 22.76 31.14
N GLU A 298 -7.74 22.18 30.76
CA GLU A 298 -6.40 22.40 31.30
C GLU A 298 -5.67 23.50 30.48
#